data_b959aedb1c7f526d9e39347f399a88f4
#
_entry.id   b959aedb1c7f526d9e39347f399a88f4
#
_cell.length_a   1.000
_cell.length_b   1.000
_cell.length_c   1.000
_cell.angle_alpha   90.00
_cell.angle_beta   90.00
_cell.angle_gamma   90.00
#
_symmetry.space_group_name_H-M   'P 1'
#
loop_
_entity.id
_entity.type
_entity.pdbx_description
1 polymer ?
#
loop_
_entity_poly.entity_id
_entity_poly.type
_entity_poly.pdbx_seq_one_letter_code
_entity_poly.pdbx_strand_id
1 'polypeptide(L)'
;MFLFSTFAHTMEYKETDIKGVWIIEPKVFNDARGYFMEAWKKEEFEAHVGKVDFVQDNESKSSYGVLRGLHYQKGDFSQAKLVRVIKGRVVDVAVDIRKSSPTFGKYVMVELSEENKRQLFI
;
A
#
# COMPACT_ATOMS: atom_id res chain seq x y z
N MET A 1 -18.62 -16.71 16.32
CA MET A 1 -19.29 -16.07 15.15
C MET A 1 -18.94 -14.58 15.19
N PHE A 2 -18.21 -14.10 14.20
CA PHE A 2 -17.91 -12.67 14.07
C PHE A 2 -19.05 -12.03 13.28
N LEU A 3 -19.90 -11.24 13.94
CA LEU A 3 -20.82 -10.35 13.25
C LEU A 3 -20.01 -9.13 12.81
N PHE A 4 -19.62 -9.14 11.56
CA PHE A 4 -19.15 -7.91 10.91
C PHE A 4 -20.36 -7.03 10.65
N SER A 5 -20.61 -6.09 11.57
CA SER A 5 -21.52 -5.00 11.22
C SER A 5 -20.88 -4.26 10.04
N THR A 6 -21.68 -3.91 9.07
CA THR A 6 -21.30 -3.13 7.90
C THR A 6 -20.73 -1.78 8.34
N PHE A 7 -19.40 -1.71 8.53
CA PHE A 7 -18.72 -0.42 8.64
C PHE A 7 -18.69 0.18 7.24
N ALA A 8 -19.34 1.31 7.05
CA ALA A 8 -19.49 1.95 5.76
C ALA A 8 -18.13 2.34 5.14
N HIS A 9 -17.13 2.68 5.95
CA HIS A 9 -15.78 3.02 5.51
C HIS A 9 -14.76 2.59 6.55
N THR A 10 -13.91 1.62 6.20
CA THR A 10 -12.86 1.08 7.08
C THR A 10 -11.46 1.56 6.70
N MET A 11 -11.31 2.30 5.59
CA MET A 11 -10.03 2.78 5.09
C MET A 11 -10.14 4.19 4.53
N GLU A 12 -9.06 4.96 4.65
CA GLU A 12 -8.86 6.20 3.91
C GLU A 12 -7.95 5.93 2.72
N TYR A 13 -8.33 6.43 1.55
CA TYR A 13 -7.57 6.37 0.31
C TYR A 13 -7.13 7.77 -0.08
N LYS A 14 -5.82 7.98 -0.16
CA LYS A 14 -5.22 9.27 -0.53
C LYS A 14 -4.34 9.10 -1.74
N GLU A 15 -4.75 9.63 -2.88
CA GLU A 15 -3.85 9.69 -4.04
C GLU A 15 -2.72 10.67 -3.75
N THR A 16 -1.50 10.26 -4.08
CA THR A 16 -0.32 11.13 -3.97
C THR A 16 -0.24 12.09 -5.16
N ASP A 17 0.76 12.97 -5.18
CA ASP A 17 1.02 13.85 -6.33
C ASP A 17 1.41 13.08 -7.61
N ILE A 18 1.76 11.80 -7.48
CA ILE A 18 1.99 10.91 -8.61
C ILE A 18 0.71 10.11 -8.86
N LYS A 19 0.05 10.41 -9.97
CA LYS A 19 -1.19 9.74 -10.35
C LYS A 19 -1.03 8.22 -10.40
N GLY A 20 -1.92 7.51 -9.70
CA GLY A 20 -1.92 6.06 -9.60
C GLY A 20 -1.12 5.52 -8.41
N VAL A 21 -0.45 6.38 -7.65
CA VAL A 21 0.21 6.00 -6.39
C VAL A 21 -0.65 6.44 -5.22
N TRP A 22 -1.07 5.48 -4.40
CA TRP A 22 -2.02 5.70 -3.33
C TRP A 22 -1.46 5.31 -1.97
N ILE A 23 -1.71 6.17 -0.98
CA ILE A 23 -1.54 5.85 0.44
C ILE A 23 -2.89 5.39 0.97
N ILE A 24 -2.91 4.22 1.60
CA ILE A 24 -4.11 3.62 2.17
C ILE A 24 -3.92 3.48 3.67
N GLU A 25 -4.81 4.07 4.45
CA GLU A 25 -4.77 4.04 5.91
C GLU A 25 -5.98 3.27 6.44
N PRO A 26 -5.80 2.01 6.90
CA PRO A 26 -6.88 1.23 7.47
C PRO A 26 -7.31 1.80 8.83
N LYS A 27 -8.59 1.68 9.13
CA LYS A 27 -9.11 1.97 10.46
C LYS A 27 -8.76 0.83 11.41
N VAL A 28 -8.07 1.14 12.48
CA VAL A 28 -7.64 0.18 13.49
C VAL A 28 -8.55 0.25 14.70
N PHE A 29 -9.10 -0.89 15.12
CA PHE A 29 -9.96 -1.03 16.28
C PHE A 29 -9.16 -1.70 17.40
N ASN A 30 -8.82 -0.93 18.43
CA ASN A 30 -8.04 -1.40 19.57
C ASN A 30 -8.94 -1.77 20.74
N ASP A 31 -8.59 -2.83 21.46
CA ASP A 31 -9.18 -3.23 22.74
C ASP A 31 -8.12 -3.87 23.64
N ALA A 32 -8.53 -4.38 24.81
CA ALA A 32 -7.62 -5.00 25.78
C ALA A 32 -6.93 -6.28 25.26
N ARG A 33 -7.44 -6.90 24.20
CA ARG A 33 -6.88 -8.11 23.58
C ARG A 33 -5.85 -7.81 22.49
N GLY A 34 -5.80 -6.57 21.99
CA GLY A 34 -4.98 -6.16 20.86
C GLY A 34 -5.75 -5.28 19.89
N TYR A 35 -5.67 -5.57 18.61
CA TYR A 35 -6.37 -4.79 17.59
C TYR A 35 -7.00 -5.68 16.52
N PHE A 36 -7.97 -5.10 15.85
CA PHE A 36 -8.56 -5.61 14.61
C PHE A 36 -8.55 -4.51 13.54
N MET A 37 -8.27 -4.88 12.32
CA MET A 37 -8.44 -4.00 11.17
C MET A 37 -8.81 -4.83 9.94
N GLU A 38 -9.57 -4.23 9.03
CA GLU A 38 -9.72 -4.73 7.68
C GLU A 38 -8.51 -4.27 6.88
N ALA A 39 -7.69 -5.21 6.41
CA ALA A 39 -6.44 -4.87 5.72
C ALA A 39 -6.66 -4.60 4.23
N TRP A 40 -7.68 -5.21 3.63
CA TRP A 40 -8.05 -5.01 2.24
C TRP A 40 -9.49 -5.46 1.99
N LYS A 41 -10.21 -4.69 1.18
CA LYS A 41 -11.56 -5.01 0.76
C LYS A 41 -11.70 -4.67 -0.72
N LYS A 42 -12.01 -5.68 -1.53
CA LYS A 42 -12.04 -5.56 -2.99
C LYS A 42 -12.92 -4.42 -3.48
N GLU A 43 -14.16 -4.39 -3.03
CA GLU A 43 -15.15 -3.41 -3.47
C GLU A 43 -14.70 -1.96 -3.21
N GLU A 44 -14.20 -1.69 -2.01
CA GLU A 44 -13.74 -0.37 -1.60
C GLU A 44 -12.45 0.04 -2.34
N PHE A 45 -11.52 -0.90 -2.46
CA PHE A 45 -10.28 -0.70 -3.22
C PHE A 45 -10.55 -0.38 -4.69
N GLU A 46 -11.40 -1.16 -5.35
CA GLU A 46 -11.75 -0.94 -6.75
C GLU A 46 -12.50 0.38 -6.98
N ALA A 47 -13.30 0.82 -6.01
CA ALA A 47 -14.01 2.10 -6.08
C ALA A 47 -13.07 3.32 -6.04
N HIS A 48 -11.93 3.24 -5.35
CA HIS A 48 -10.98 4.35 -5.20
C HIS A 48 -9.79 4.24 -6.15
N VAL A 49 -9.16 3.08 -6.18
CA VAL A 49 -7.88 2.88 -6.89
C VAL A 49 -8.11 2.35 -8.31
N GLY A 50 -9.06 1.43 -8.47
CA GLY A 50 -9.34 0.77 -9.72
C GLY A 50 -9.22 -0.75 -9.62
N LYS A 51 -9.63 -1.42 -10.69
CA LYS A 51 -9.62 -2.88 -10.74
C LYS A 51 -8.21 -3.43 -10.85
N VAL A 52 -7.82 -4.25 -9.89
CA VAL A 52 -6.55 -4.98 -9.87
C VAL A 52 -6.80 -6.40 -9.41
N ASP A 53 -6.37 -7.37 -10.20
CA ASP A 53 -6.39 -8.78 -9.81
C ASP A 53 -5.04 -9.13 -9.17
N PHE A 54 -4.99 -9.19 -7.84
CA PHE A 54 -3.80 -9.63 -7.12
C PHE A 54 -3.66 -11.15 -7.24
N VAL A 55 -2.60 -11.59 -7.89
CA VAL A 55 -2.36 -13.02 -8.22
C VAL A 55 -1.16 -13.61 -7.48
N GLN A 56 -0.40 -12.79 -6.75
CA GLN A 56 0.80 -13.21 -6.05
C GLN A 56 0.96 -12.38 -4.77
N ASP A 57 1.32 -13.04 -3.69
CA ASP A 57 1.66 -12.43 -2.41
C ASP A 57 3.07 -12.85 -2.01
N ASN A 58 3.91 -11.87 -1.70
CA ASN A 58 5.30 -12.09 -1.29
C ASN A 58 5.56 -11.42 0.05
N GLU A 59 6.30 -12.10 0.90
CA GLU A 59 6.81 -11.55 2.16
C GLU A 59 8.33 -11.53 2.14
N SER A 60 8.93 -10.46 2.64
CA SER A 60 10.38 -10.35 2.81
C SER A 60 10.72 -9.76 4.18
N LYS A 61 11.89 -10.14 4.68
CA LYS A 61 12.48 -9.59 5.91
C LYS A 61 13.85 -9.03 5.60
N SER A 62 14.16 -7.88 6.18
CA SER A 62 15.47 -7.23 6.08
C SER A 62 15.99 -6.83 7.44
N SER A 63 17.30 -6.84 7.60
CA SER A 63 17.97 -6.22 8.75
C SER A 63 17.96 -4.70 8.62
N TYR A 64 18.23 -4.00 9.72
CA TYR A 64 18.39 -2.55 9.71
C TYR A 64 19.46 -2.10 8.71
N GLY A 65 19.16 -1.03 7.97
CA GLY A 65 20.07 -0.43 7.01
C GLY A 65 20.11 -1.09 5.63
N VAL A 66 19.34 -2.16 5.39
CA VAL A 66 19.26 -2.78 4.06
C VAL A 66 18.48 -1.87 3.10
N LEU A 67 19.10 -1.59 1.95
CA LEU A 67 18.49 -0.92 0.82
C LEU A 67 18.14 -1.95 -0.26
N ARG A 68 16.90 -1.91 -0.74
CA ARG A 68 16.43 -2.69 -1.89
C ARG A 68 15.93 -1.74 -2.97
N GLY A 69 16.60 -1.75 -4.09
CA GLY A 69 16.16 -0.95 -5.23
C GLY A 69 17.19 0.09 -5.68
N LEU A 70 16.81 1.04 -6.53
CA LEU A 70 15.49 1.11 -7.18
C LEU A 70 15.37 0.00 -8.24
N HIS A 71 14.19 -0.57 -8.38
CA HIS A 71 13.92 -1.62 -9.36
C HIS A 71 12.50 -1.51 -9.92
N TYR A 72 12.29 -1.99 -11.12
CA TYR A 72 10.99 -2.02 -11.79
C TYR A 72 10.94 -3.11 -12.86
N GLN A 73 9.73 -3.42 -13.30
CA GLN A 73 9.48 -4.39 -14.35
C GLN A 73 8.86 -3.71 -15.56
N LYS A 74 9.23 -4.15 -16.76
CA LYS A 74 8.81 -3.54 -18.04
C LYS A 74 7.81 -4.40 -18.79
N GLY A 75 6.99 -3.73 -19.61
CA GLY A 75 6.10 -4.36 -20.57
C GLY A 75 5.13 -5.31 -19.90
N ASP A 76 4.99 -6.50 -20.45
CA ASP A 76 4.06 -7.54 -20.00
C ASP A 76 4.38 -8.08 -18.58
N PHE A 77 5.57 -7.79 -18.08
CA PHE A 77 5.98 -8.15 -16.70
C PHE A 77 5.72 -7.03 -15.69
N SER A 78 5.13 -5.92 -16.12
CA SER A 78 4.77 -4.82 -15.24
C SER A 78 3.77 -5.29 -14.19
N GLN A 79 4.01 -4.95 -12.92
CA GLN A 79 3.17 -5.38 -11.80
C GLN A 79 2.76 -4.17 -10.96
N ALA A 80 1.47 -4.10 -10.67
CA ALA A 80 0.98 -3.29 -9.56
C ALA A 80 1.30 -3.98 -8.23
N LYS A 81 1.61 -3.19 -7.21
CA LYS A 81 1.97 -3.69 -5.89
C LYS A 81 1.20 -2.96 -4.80
N LEU A 82 0.69 -3.73 -3.84
CA LEU A 82 0.17 -3.20 -2.58
C LEU A 82 1.13 -3.63 -1.47
N VAL A 83 1.83 -2.67 -0.89
CA VAL A 83 2.89 -2.89 0.09
C VAL A 83 2.43 -2.49 1.48
N ARG A 84 2.69 -3.32 2.47
CA ARG A 84 2.49 -2.99 3.89
C ARG A 84 3.58 -3.61 4.75
N VAL A 85 3.79 -3.07 5.94
CA VAL A 85 4.75 -3.58 6.92
C VAL A 85 4.01 -4.32 8.03
N ILE A 86 4.38 -5.59 8.24
CA ILE A 86 3.83 -6.43 9.31
C ILE A 86 4.58 -6.17 10.63
N LYS A 87 5.90 -6.03 10.56
CA LYS A 87 6.75 -5.79 11.72
C LYS A 87 7.89 -4.84 11.38
N GLY A 88 8.14 -3.88 12.26
CA GLY A 88 9.18 -2.88 12.07
C GLY A 88 8.73 -1.70 11.23
N ARG A 89 9.67 -1.12 10.49
CA ARG A 89 9.47 0.13 9.76
C ARG A 89 10.36 0.19 8.52
N VAL A 90 9.82 0.67 7.42
CA VAL A 90 10.57 0.96 6.20
C VAL A 90 10.17 2.32 5.64
N VAL A 91 11.05 2.91 4.83
CA VAL A 91 10.71 4.02 3.93
C VAL A 91 10.60 3.44 2.54
N ASP A 92 9.42 3.55 1.95
CA ASP A 92 9.18 3.16 0.56
C ASP A 92 9.23 4.38 -0.34
N VAL A 93 9.92 4.26 -1.47
CA VAL A 93 10.11 5.35 -2.44
C VAL A 93 9.59 4.91 -3.81
N ALA A 94 8.59 5.60 -4.30
CA ALA A 94 8.07 5.40 -5.65
C ALA A 94 8.49 6.57 -6.56
N VAL A 95 9.17 6.25 -7.65
CA VAL A 95 9.62 7.22 -8.66
C VAL A 95 8.80 7.07 -9.92
N ASP A 96 8.27 8.17 -10.43
CA ASP A 96 7.54 8.15 -11.71
C ASP A 96 8.52 8.10 -12.89
N ILE A 97 8.59 6.96 -13.55
CA ILE A 97 9.43 6.74 -14.74
C ILE A 97 8.63 6.70 -16.05
N ARG A 98 7.34 7.06 -16.01
CA ARG A 98 6.48 7.13 -17.21
C ARG A 98 6.82 8.37 -18.02
N LYS A 99 7.44 8.22 -19.18
CA LYS A 99 7.97 9.33 -20.00
C LYS A 99 6.94 10.39 -20.37
N SER A 100 5.68 9.99 -20.57
CA SER A 100 4.58 10.92 -20.92
C SER A 100 3.85 11.52 -19.71
N SER A 101 4.24 11.15 -18.50
CA SER A 101 3.62 11.66 -17.27
C SER A 101 4.05 13.09 -16.96
N PRO A 102 3.14 13.96 -16.52
CA PRO A 102 3.50 15.31 -16.05
C PRO A 102 4.39 15.28 -14.79
N THR A 103 4.45 14.15 -14.10
CA THR A 103 5.29 13.95 -12.92
C THR A 103 6.52 13.08 -13.20
N PHE A 104 6.90 12.90 -14.48
CA PHE A 104 8.10 12.15 -14.85
C PHE A 104 9.33 12.62 -14.05
N GLY A 105 10.04 11.67 -13.43
CA GLY A 105 11.21 11.93 -12.60
C GLY A 105 10.92 12.40 -11.18
N LYS A 106 9.68 12.71 -10.84
CA LYS A 106 9.27 13.00 -9.46
C LYS A 106 9.14 11.72 -8.64
N TYR A 107 9.21 11.85 -7.34
CA TYR A 107 9.08 10.73 -6.42
C TYR A 107 8.24 11.10 -5.20
N VAL A 108 7.71 10.09 -4.54
CA VAL A 108 7.11 10.17 -3.22
C VAL A 108 7.85 9.24 -2.28
N MET A 109 7.98 9.64 -1.03
CA MET A 109 8.54 8.85 0.06
C MET A 109 7.47 8.63 1.12
N VAL A 110 7.24 7.40 1.49
CA VAL A 110 6.22 7.03 2.47
C VAL A 110 6.81 6.12 3.53
N GLU A 111 6.71 6.51 4.79
CA GLU A 111 7.01 5.61 5.89
C GLU A 111 5.86 4.63 6.09
N LEU A 112 6.18 3.34 6.04
CA LEU A 112 5.29 2.23 6.34
C LEU A 112 5.80 1.51 7.58
N SER A 113 4.92 1.29 8.56
CA SER A 113 5.32 0.65 9.82
C SER A 113 4.22 -0.22 10.42
N GLU A 114 4.62 -1.09 11.35
CA GLU A 114 3.67 -1.84 12.16
C GLU A 114 2.78 -0.93 13.04
N GLU A 115 3.26 0.28 13.37
CA GLU A 115 2.51 1.24 14.16
C GLU A 115 1.49 2.00 13.32
N ASN A 116 1.91 2.56 12.17
CA ASN A 116 1.01 3.39 11.36
C ASN A 116 0.05 2.58 10.48
N LYS A 117 0.33 1.30 10.27
CA LYS A 117 -0.50 0.39 9.46
C LYS A 117 -0.73 0.84 8.01
N ARG A 118 -0.02 1.86 7.56
CA ARG A 118 -0.15 2.38 6.20
C ARG A 118 0.20 1.33 5.17
N GLN A 119 -0.47 1.43 4.05
CA GLN A 119 -0.17 0.65 2.85
C GLN A 119 0.12 1.62 1.70
N LEU A 120 0.99 1.22 0.80
CA LEU A 120 1.31 1.96 -0.42
C LEU A 120 0.93 1.12 -1.63
N PHE A 121 0.08 1.67 -2.49
CA PHE A 121 -0.21 1.08 -3.79
C PHE A 121 0.59 1.80 -4.88
N ILE A 122 1.26 1.01 -5.68
CA ILE A 122 2.14 1.48 -6.77
C ILE A 122 1.76 0.77 -8.06
#